data_cc545c353b27867e34ba0786ae9179cf
#
_entry.id   cc545c353b27867e34ba0786ae9179cf
#
_cell.length_a   1.000
_cell.length_b   1.000
_cell.length_c   1.000
_cell.angle_alpha   90.00
_cell.angle_beta   90.00
_cell.angle_gamma   90.00
#
_symmetry.space_group_name_H-M   'P 1'
#
loop_
_entity.id
_entity.type
_entity.pdbx_description
1 polymer ?
#
loop_
_entity_poly.entity_id
_entity_poly.type
_entity_poly.pdbx_seq_one_letter_code
_entity_poly.pdbx_strand_id
1 'polypeptide(L)'
;MDIEALKKHAKNIRTNIIKEVSNANSGHPGGSLGAADILTVLYFEVMDFTKENAGSMDRDRFVLSKGHASPLLYAILAEKGVIEEEELLTFRKLNTRLQGHPDLNELDGIDMSTGSLGQGVSAAVGMALANRLDHNDHRIYTLIGDGEAEEGQVWEAAMAAGHYKLDNLCAIIDENGLQIDGRTEDVIGPAPFEEKFRAFGWHVISVDGHDYTALKAAFDEAKTVKGMPTCIVAKTVKGKGVSFMENQAGWHGKAPNAEQTAIALKDLQEGEEVWQRLHVKRMVKK
;
A
#
# COMPACT_ATOMS: atom_id res chain seq x y z
N MET A 1 13.70 -6.19 -14.59
CA MET A 1 12.39 -6.53 -13.96
C MET A 1 11.85 -7.83 -14.56
N ASP A 2 11.60 -8.81 -13.74
CA ASP A 2 10.90 -10.05 -14.12
C ASP A 2 9.44 -9.96 -13.65
N ILE A 3 8.52 -9.69 -14.58
CA ILE A 3 7.09 -9.50 -14.27
C ILE A 3 6.46 -10.78 -13.71
N GLU A 4 6.85 -11.95 -14.18
CA GLU A 4 6.30 -13.22 -13.69
C GLU A 4 6.77 -13.50 -12.26
N ALA A 5 8.01 -13.15 -11.91
CA ALA A 5 8.47 -13.21 -10.52
C ALA A 5 7.69 -12.25 -9.63
N LEU A 6 7.44 -11.01 -10.07
CA LEU A 6 6.64 -10.05 -9.32
C LEU A 6 5.19 -10.50 -9.12
N LYS A 7 4.56 -11.05 -10.15
CA LYS A 7 3.21 -11.65 -10.03
C LYS A 7 3.18 -12.78 -9.01
N LYS A 8 4.23 -13.62 -8.97
CA LYS A 8 4.36 -14.69 -7.99
C LYS A 8 4.49 -14.12 -6.57
N HIS A 9 5.33 -13.10 -6.36
CA HIS A 9 5.44 -12.41 -5.06
C HIS A 9 4.10 -11.79 -4.64
N ALA A 10 3.43 -11.06 -5.52
CA ALA A 10 2.13 -10.45 -5.22
C ALA A 10 1.05 -11.49 -4.88
N LYS A 11 1.08 -12.66 -5.56
CA LYS A 11 0.19 -13.78 -5.25
C LYS A 11 0.47 -14.35 -3.84
N ASN A 12 1.73 -14.57 -3.47
CA ASN A 12 2.12 -15.04 -2.14
C ASN A 12 1.69 -14.04 -1.06
N ILE A 13 1.95 -12.75 -1.29
CA ILE A 13 1.56 -11.65 -0.39
C ILE A 13 0.05 -11.64 -0.18
N ARG A 14 -0.76 -11.69 -1.23
CA ARG A 14 -2.24 -11.76 -1.11
C ARG A 14 -2.70 -13.01 -0.37
N THR A 15 -2.07 -14.15 -0.62
CA THR A 15 -2.37 -15.41 0.09
C THR A 15 -2.11 -15.26 1.58
N ASN A 16 -1.00 -14.63 1.96
CA ASN A 16 -0.63 -14.40 3.35
C ASN A 16 -1.54 -13.37 4.04
N ILE A 17 -1.95 -12.29 3.35
CA ILE A 17 -2.98 -11.36 3.84
C ILE A 17 -4.27 -12.11 4.21
N ILE A 18 -4.75 -13.01 3.36
CA ILE A 18 -5.97 -13.78 3.65
C ILE A 18 -5.75 -14.73 4.83
N LYS A 19 -4.61 -15.44 4.90
CA LYS A 19 -4.30 -16.35 6.00
C LYS A 19 -4.26 -15.63 7.35
N GLU A 20 -3.53 -14.52 7.46
CA GLU A 20 -3.36 -13.80 8.72
C GLU A 20 -4.65 -13.14 9.20
N VAL A 21 -5.40 -12.46 8.30
CA VAL A 21 -6.67 -11.81 8.63
C VAL A 21 -7.74 -12.85 9.04
N SER A 22 -7.81 -13.97 8.32
CA SER A 22 -8.74 -15.06 8.64
C SER A 22 -8.39 -15.70 9.99
N ASN A 23 -7.12 -16.02 10.23
CA ASN A 23 -6.67 -16.64 11.48
C ASN A 23 -6.89 -15.73 12.70
N ALA A 24 -6.77 -14.41 12.53
CA ALA A 24 -7.07 -13.44 13.57
C ALA A 24 -8.58 -13.20 13.77
N ASN A 25 -9.42 -13.62 12.81
CA ASN A 25 -10.83 -13.24 12.70
C ASN A 25 -11.03 -11.71 12.80
N SER A 26 -10.05 -10.95 12.35
CA SER A 26 -10.00 -9.48 12.44
C SER A 26 -8.95 -8.94 11.48
N GLY A 27 -9.18 -7.75 10.92
CA GLY A 27 -8.22 -7.07 10.05
C GLY A 27 -8.88 -6.43 8.83
N HIS A 28 -8.05 -5.84 7.96
CA HIS A 28 -8.50 -5.02 6.84
C HIS A 28 -8.03 -5.64 5.51
N PRO A 29 -8.73 -6.66 4.97
CA PRO A 29 -8.28 -7.35 3.76
C PRO A 29 -8.41 -6.47 2.50
N GLY A 30 -9.49 -5.70 2.37
CA GLY A 30 -9.81 -4.99 1.12
C GLY A 30 -8.70 -4.04 0.66
N GLY A 31 -8.28 -3.12 1.53
CA GLY A 31 -7.21 -2.16 1.22
C GLY A 31 -5.81 -2.78 1.15
N SER A 32 -5.60 -3.90 1.86
CA SER A 32 -4.36 -4.68 1.82
C SER A 32 -4.20 -5.41 0.48
N LEU A 33 -5.23 -6.11 0.02
CA LEU A 33 -5.25 -6.82 -1.26
C LEU A 33 -5.12 -5.87 -2.46
N GLY A 34 -5.80 -4.70 -2.41
CA GLY A 34 -5.80 -3.73 -3.49
C GLY A 34 -4.41 -3.14 -3.77
N ALA A 35 -3.64 -2.83 -2.73
CA ALA A 35 -2.33 -2.20 -2.86
C ALA A 35 -1.16 -3.19 -2.99
N ALA A 36 -1.41 -4.51 -3.06
CA ALA A 36 -0.37 -5.52 -3.06
C ALA A 36 0.60 -5.39 -4.26
N ASP A 37 0.11 -5.08 -5.47
CA ASP A 37 0.98 -4.92 -6.65
C ASP A 37 1.89 -3.70 -6.53
N ILE A 38 1.36 -2.59 -6.01
CA ILE A 38 2.13 -1.36 -5.76
C ILE A 38 3.31 -1.64 -4.85
N LEU A 39 3.07 -2.26 -3.67
CA LEU A 39 4.14 -2.55 -2.72
C LEU A 39 5.05 -3.67 -3.19
N THR A 40 4.56 -4.62 -3.99
CA THR A 40 5.42 -5.63 -4.61
C THR A 40 6.45 -4.96 -5.52
N VAL A 41 6.03 -4.08 -6.43
CA VAL A 41 6.99 -3.34 -7.29
C VAL A 41 7.93 -2.49 -6.44
N LEU A 42 7.40 -1.77 -5.45
CA LEU A 42 8.19 -0.88 -4.60
C LEU A 42 9.30 -1.64 -3.86
N TYR A 43 8.99 -2.73 -3.18
CA TYR A 43 9.94 -3.46 -2.33
C TYR A 43 10.88 -4.39 -3.08
N PHE A 44 10.48 -4.89 -4.27
CA PHE A 44 11.29 -5.87 -5.01
C PHE A 44 12.09 -5.28 -6.17
N GLU A 45 11.72 -4.08 -6.68
CA GLU A 45 12.36 -3.48 -7.86
C GLU A 45 12.84 -2.02 -7.66
N VAL A 46 12.44 -1.34 -6.60
CA VAL A 46 12.61 0.11 -6.48
C VAL A 46 13.44 0.53 -5.28
N MET A 47 13.03 0.08 -4.07
CA MET A 47 13.67 0.46 -2.81
C MET A 47 14.98 -0.28 -2.57
N ASP A 48 15.94 0.42 -1.99
CA ASP A 48 17.04 -0.22 -1.27
C ASP A 48 16.52 -0.78 0.06
N PHE A 49 15.99 -2.01 0.00
CA PHE A 49 15.44 -2.71 1.15
C PHE A 49 15.71 -4.22 1.04
N THR A 50 16.45 -4.76 2.00
CA THR A 50 16.75 -6.18 2.12
C THR A 50 16.49 -6.67 3.54
N LYS A 51 16.52 -7.99 3.76
CA LYS A 51 16.47 -8.58 5.09
C LYS A 51 17.58 -8.04 6.00
N GLU A 52 18.78 -7.90 5.45
CA GLU A 52 19.99 -7.50 6.16
C GLU A 52 19.98 -6.04 6.60
N ASN A 53 19.34 -5.15 5.80
CA ASN A 53 19.28 -3.72 6.12
C ASN A 53 17.93 -3.27 6.74
N ALA A 54 16.98 -4.20 6.96
CA ALA A 54 15.63 -3.86 7.43
C ALA A 54 15.62 -3.01 8.72
N GLY A 55 16.53 -3.29 9.67
CA GLY A 55 16.66 -2.51 10.90
C GLY A 55 17.56 -1.27 10.78
N SER A 56 18.17 -1.02 9.61
CA SER A 56 19.07 0.11 9.41
C SER A 56 18.30 1.40 9.13
N MET A 57 18.87 2.53 9.60
CA MET A 57 18.43 3.86 9.19
C MET A 57 19.05 4.30 7.85
N ASP A 58 20.08 3.61 7.38
CA ASP A 58 20.84 3.88 6.17
C ASP A 58 20.27 3.05 5.00
N ARG A 59 19.06 3.38 4.58
CA ARG A 59 18.30 2.77 3.47
C ARG A 59 17.11 3.62 3.07
N ASP A 60 16.49 3.30 1.95
CA ASP A 60 15.17 3.84 1.62
C ASP A 60 14.14 3.46 2.69
N ARG A 61 13.21 4.36 3.00
CA ARG A 61 12.17 4.13 4.02
C ARG A 61 10.78 4.19 3.43
N PHE A 62 9.89 3.42 4.05
CA PHE A 62 8.49 3.34 3.66
C PHE A 62 7.55 3.58 4.84
N VAL A 63 6.66 4.55 4.70
CA VAL A 63 5.59 4.83 5.67
C VAL A 63 4.25 4.36 5.12
N LEU A 64 3.67 3.32 5.73
CA LEU A 64 2.30 2.91 5.45
C LEU A 64 1.34 3.88 6.14
N SER A 65 0.98 5.01 5.49
CA SER A 65 0.13 6.03 6.10
C SER A 65 -1.27 5.49 6.41
N LYS A 66 -1.88 4.73 5.48
CA LYS A 66 -3.09 3.95 5.77
C LYS A 66 -2.77 2.71 6.61
N GLY A 67 -2.41 2.93 7.88
CA GLY A 67 -1.87 1.91 8.78
C GLY A 67 -2.75 0.69 9.00
N HIS A 68 -4.05 0.78 8.72
CA HIS A 68 -4.97 -0.34 8.76
C HIS A 68 -4.64 -1.44 7.73
N ALA A 69 -3.90 -1.11 6.66
CA ALA A 69 -3.38 -2.10 5.72
C ALA A 69 -2.10 -2.82 6.23
N SER A 70 -1.87 -2.86 7.54
CA SER A 70 -0.77 -3.59 8.18
C SER A 70 -0.62 -5.04 7.70
N PRO A 71 -1.69 -5.81 7.39
CA PRO A 71 -1.54 -7.15 6.83
C PRO A 71 -0.70 -7.16 5.54
N LEU A 72 -0.85 -6.17 4.67
CA LEU A 72 -0.02 -6.06 3.47
C LEU A 72 1.46 -5.85 3.82
N LEU A 73 1.76 -4.95 4.77
CA LEU A 73 3.14 -4.69 5.16
C LEU A 73 3.80 -5.92 5.78
N TYR A 74 3.10 -6.63 6.68
CA TYR A 74 3.63 -7.86 7.29
C TYR A 74 3.83 -8.97 6.26
N ALA A 75 2.90 -9.14 5.32
CA ALA A 75 3.06 -10.11 4.23
C ALA A 75 4.26 -9.76 3.32
N ILE A 76 4.54 -8.47 3.06
CA ILE A 76 5.75 -8.00 2.35
C ILE A 76 7.00 -8.35 3.14
N LEU A 77 7.04 -8.06 4.45
CA LEU A 77 8.19 -8.35 5.30
C LEU A 77 8.48 -9.87 5.40
N ALA A 78 7.43 -10.68 5.41
CA ALA A 78 7.57 -12.15 5.35
C ALA A 78 8.13 -12.60 3.98
N GLU A 79 7.59 -12.08 2.86
CA GLU A 79 8.06 -12.43 1.51
C GLU A 79 9.49 -11.93 1.24
N LYS A 80 9.95 -10.87 1.95
CA LYS A 80 11.34 -10.40 1.96
C LYS A 80 12.23 -11.18 2.94
N GLY A 81 11.66 -12.09 3.76
CA GLY A 81 12.36 -12.90 4.74
C GLY A 81 12.82 -12.15 5.98
N VAL A 82 12.27 -10.96 6.27
CA VAL A 82 12.52 -10.18 7.50
C VAL A 82 11.89 -10.89 8.71
N ILE A 83 10.70 -11.46 8.51
CA ILE A 83 10.00 -12.30 9.48
C ILE A 83 9.71 -13.67 8.86
N GLU A 84 9.48 -14.69 9.69
CA GLU A 84 9.07 -16.00 9.22
C GLU A 84 7.58 -16.00 8.82
N GLU A 85 7.19 -16.75 7.76
CA GLU A 85 5.81 -16.78 7.28
C GLU A 85 4.84 -17.26 8.37
N GLU A 86 5.25 -18.19 9.20
CA GLU A 86 4.45 -18.73 10.31
C GLU A 86 4.10 -17.65 11.35
N GLU A 87 4.93 -16.63 11.51
CA GLU A 87 4.66 -15.52 12.43
C GLU A 87 3.42 -14.73 12.04
N LEU A 88 3.07 -14.67 10.75
CA LEU A 88 1.84 -14.01 10.25
C LEU A 88 0.58 -14.55 10.95
N LEU A 89 0.59 -15.82 11.38
CA LEU A 89 -0.53 -16.41 12.11
C LEU A 89 -0.67 -15.88 13.55
N THR A 90 0.26 -15.05 14.01
CA THR A 90 0.17 -14.35 15.30
C THR A 90 -0.48 -12.98 15.21
N PHE A 91 -0.81 -12.50 14.00
CA PHE A 91 -1.41 -11.19 13.76
C PHE A 91 -2.58 -10.90 14.73
N ARG A 92 -2.54 -9.75 15.41
CA ARG A 92 -3.53 -9.31 16.39
C ARG A 92 -3.74 -10.26 17.59
N LYS A 93 -2.84 -11.19 17.83
CA LYS A 93 -2.88 -12.03 19.05
C LYS A 93 -2.24 -11.28 20.24
N LEU A 94 -2.51 -11.75 21.46
CA LEU A 94 -1.85 -11.19 22.65
C LEU A 94 -0.32 -11.45 22.58
N ASN A 95 0.48 -10.45 22.90
CA ASN A 95 1.94 -10.48 22.92
C ASN A 95 2.59 -10.74 21.53
N THR A 96 1.90 -10.49 20.43
CA THR A 96 2.49 -10.51 19.09
C THR A 96 3.21 -9.21 18.78
N ARG A 97 4.22 -9.26 17.92
CA ARG A 97 4.83 -8.09 17.28
C ARG A 97 3.97 -7.54 16.13
N LEU A 98 3.07 -8.38 15.56
CA LEU A 98 2.22 -8.05 14.42
C LEU A 98 0.91 -7.40 14.89
N GLN A 99 1.02 -6.14 15.30
CA GLN A 99 -0.09 -5.34 15.80
C GLN A 99 -1.12 -5.03 14.72
N GLY A 100 -2.35 -4.66 15.10
CA GLY A 100 -3.42 -4.30 14.15
C GLY A 100 -3.11 -3.09 13.26
N HIS A 101 -2.16 -2.26 13.68
CA HIS A 101 -1.51 -1.19 12.93
C HIS A 101 -0.01 -1.30 13.16
N PRO A 102 0.85 -0.89 12.21
CA PRO A 102 2.30 -1.04 12.36
C PRO A 102 2.83 -0.30 13.60
N ASP A 103 3.73 -0.93 14.33
CA ASP A 103 4.47 -0.32 15.43
C ASP A 103 5.97 -0.43 15.17
N LEU A 104 6.64 0.72 15.06
CA LEU A 104 8.07 0.82 14.74
C LEU A 104 8.99 0.25 15.85
N ASN A 105 8.47 0.11 17.08
CA ASN A 105 9.26 -0.42 18.19
C ASN A 105 9.25 -1.94 18.25
N GLU A 106 8.36 -2.59 17.50
CA GLU A 106 8.13 -4.02 17.59
C GLU A 106 8.87 -4.81 16.50
N LEU A 107 9.13 -4.19 15.34
CA LEU A 107 9.56 -4.94 14.16
C LEU A 107 10.47 -4.11 13.25
N ASP A 108 11.63 -4.70 12.90
CA ASP A 108 12.51 -4.16 11.86
C ASP A 108 11.77 -4.07 10.51
N GLY A 109 12.05 -3.01 9.75
CA GLY A 109 11.37 -2.74 8.47
C GLY A 109 10.06 -1.95 8.60
N ILE A 110 9.65 -1.59 9.83
CA ILE A 110 8.58 -0.64 10.09
C ILE A 110 9.21 0.70 10.45
N ASP A 111 9.05 1.69 9.58
CA ASP A 111 9.70 2.99 9.72
C ASP A 111 8.88 4.01 10.52
N MET A 112 7.57 3.75 10.72
CA MET A 112 6.66 4.61 11.48
C MET A 112 5.48 3.83 12.03
N SER A 113 5.14 4.05 13.30
CA SER A 113 3.86 3.62 13.88
C SER A 113 2.73 4.46 13.29
N THR A 114 1.76 3.82 12.63
CA THR A 114 0.65 4.50 11.94
C THR A 114 -0.70 3.90 12.34
N GLY A 115 -1.79 4.49 11.84
CA GLY A 115 -3.17 4.05 12.16
C GLY A 115 -4.11 5.24 12.36
N SER A 116 -3.62 6.35 12.89
CA SER A 116 -4.32 7.64 12.81
C SER A 116 -4.13 8.20 11.41
N LEU A 117 -5.19 8.17 10.61
CA LEU A 117 -5.13 8.54 9.19
C LEU A 117 -4.62 9.97 9.00
N GLY A 118 -3.85 10.19 7.91
CA GLY A 118 -3.23 11.47 7.59
C GLY A 118 -1.92 11.77 8.33
N GLN A 119 -1.61 11.09 9.46
CA GLN A 119 -0.40 11.37 10.23
C GLN A 119 0.87 10.80 9.59
N GLY A 120 0.76 9.65 8.94
CA GLY A 120 1.92 8.97 8.31
C GLY A 120 2.60 9.81 7.25
N VAL A 121 1.83 10.52 6.42
CA VAL A 121 2.41 11.38 5.37
C VAL A 121 3.19 12.55 5.97
N SER A 122 2.77 13.12 7.10
CA SER A 122 3.54 14.16 7.79
C SER A 122 4.84 13.63 8.36
N ALA A 123 4.83 12.41 8.91
CA ALA A 123 6.06 11.75 9.35
C ALA A 123 7.02 11.51 8.16
N ALA A 124 6.52 11.09 7.01
CA ALA A 124 7.31 10.93 5.78
C ALA A 124 7.95 12.25 5.32
N VAL A 125 7.24 13.38 5.43
CA VAL A 125 7.79 14.72 5.18
C VAL A 125 8.95 15.02 6.14
N GLY A 126 8.78 14.73 7.44
CA GLY A 126 9.83 14.90 8.45
C GLY A 126 11.07 14.05 8.14
N MET A 127 10.89 12.77 7.76
CA MET A 127 11.98 11.87 7.37
C MET A 127 12.71 12.39 6.11
N ALA A 128 11.99 12.91 5.12
CA ALA A 128 12.59 13.47 3.90
C ALA A 128 13.41 14.72 4.19
N LEU A 129 12.95 15.56 5.12
CA LEU A 129 13.71 16.73 5.60
C LEU A 129 14.99 16.29 6.35
N ALA A 130 14.87 15.28 7.23
CA ALA A 130 16.02 14.74 7.96
C ALA A 130 17.09 14.20 7.01
N ASN A 131 16.73 13.39 6.01
CA ASN A 131 17.67 12.88 5.01
C ASN A 131 18.42 14.01 4.28
N ARG A 132 17.74 15.14 3.97
CA ARG A 132 18.40 16.31 3.37
C ARG A 132 19.36 16.99 4.31
N LEU A 133 19.04 17.12 5.60
CA LEU A 133 19.92 17.70 6.61
C LEU A 133 21.16 16.83 6.84
N ASP A 134 20.98 15.52 6.79
CA ASP A 134 22.05 14.54 6.96
C ASP A 134 22.87 14.32 5.67
N HIS A 135 22.51 14.99 4.57
CA HIS A 135 23.15 14.85 3.25
C HIS A 135 23.15 13.41 2.75
N ASN A 136 22.08 12.66 3.02
CA ASN A 136 21.94 11.29 2.56
C ASN A 136 20.98 11.22 1.37
N ASP A 137 21.24 10.30 0.44
CA ASP A 137 20.52 10.19 -0.85
C ASP A 137 19.34 9.22 -0.79
N HIS A 138 19.04 8.64 0.38
CA HIS A 138 17.92 7.71 0.54
C HIS A 138 16.57 8.40 0.36
N ARG A 139 15.65 7.66 -0.22
CA ARG A 139 14.32 8.15 -0.54
C ARG A 139 13.30 7.73 0.51
N ILE A 140 12.26 8.53 0.62
CA ILE A 140 11.10 8.25 1.46
C ILE A 140 9.91 7.99 0.56
N TYR A 141 9.22 6.88 0.82
CA TYR A 141 7.98 6.49 0.15
C TYR A 141 6.85 6.43 1.17
N THR A 142 5.64 6.82 0.76
CA THR A 142 4.46 6.69 1.63
C THR A 142 3.23 6.27 0.81
N LEU A 143 2.43 5.36 1.36
CA LEU A 143 1.16 4.92 0.76
C LEU A 143 -0.01 5.48 1.54
N ILE A 144 -0.85 6.26 0.85
CA ILE A 144 -2.00 6.98 1.39
C ILE A 144 -3.26 6.39 0.75
N GLY A 145 -4.31 6.15 1.51
CA GLY A 145 -5.62 5.77 0.97
C GLY A 145 -6.37 6.99 0.42
N ASP A 146 -7.23 6.77 -0.57
CA ASP A 146 -8.09 7.82 -1.11
C ASP A 146 -9.06 8.38 -0.06
N GLY A 147 -9.72 7.52 0.74
CA GLY A 147 -10.52 7.96 1.88
C GLY A 147 -9.68 8.58 3.00
N GLU A 148 -8.41 8.18 3.18
CA GLU A 148 -7.49 8.85 4.09
C GLU A 148 -7.19 10.30 3.66
N ALA A 149 -7.19 10.57 2.36
CA ALA A 149 -6.97 11.91 1.84
C ALA A 149 -8.12 12.89 2.10
N GLU A 150 -9.19 12.48 2.78
CA GLU A 150 -10.20 13.36 3.34
C GLU A 150 -9.70 14.09 4.60
N GLU A 151 -8.64 13.57 5.25
CA GLU A 151 -8.01 14.20 6.40
C GLU A 151 -7.24 15.48 5.99
N GLY A 152 -7.49 16.59 6.66
CA GLY A 152 -6.80 17.86 6.41
C GLY A 152 -5.29 17.77 6.52
N GLN A 153 -4.80 16.90 7.43
CA GLN A 153 -3.38 16.63 7.67
C GLN A 153 -2.62 16.19 6.40
N VAL A 154 -3.28 15.46 5.48
CA VAL A 154 -2.67 15.06 4.19
C VAL A 154 -2.32 16.29 3.36
N TRP A 155 -3.20 17.28 3.33
CA TRP A 155 -3.02 18.51 2.55
C TRP A 155 -2.03 19.47 3.19
N GLU A 156 -1.99 19.53 4.51
CA GLU A 156 -0.94 20.26 5.25
C GLU A 156 0.44 19.68 4.96
N ALA A 157 0.58 18.36 4.96
CA ALA A 157 1.82 17.68 4.59
C ALA A 157 2.19 17.90 3.12
N ALA A 158 1.20 17.86 2.21
CA ALA A 158 1.41 18.11 0.78
C ALA A 158 1.93 19.53 0.53
N MET A 159 1.34 20.53 1.20
CA MET A 159 1.79 21.93 1.13
C MET A 159 3.22 22.08 1.63
N ALA A 160 3.56 21.49 2.78
CA ALA A 160 4.89 21.53 3.36
C ALA A 160 5.93 20.88 2.43
N ALA A 161 5.65 19.68 1.91
CA ALA A 161 6.55 18.97 1.01
C ALA A 161 6.84 19.76 -0.28
N GLY A 162 5.81 20.36 -0.89
CA GLY A 162 5.96 21.22 -2.06
C GLY A 162 6.79 22.49 -1.75
N HIS A 163 6.49 23.16 -0.62
CA HIS A 163 7.23 24.33 -0.17
C HIS A 163 8.72 24.06 0.01
N TYR A 164 9.05 22.95 0.70
CA TYR A 164 10.44 22.53 0.93
C TYR A 164 11.08 21.84 -0.28
N LYS A 165 10.33 21.62 -1.38
CA LYS A 165 10.83 20.98 -2.61
C LYS A 165 11.49 19.64 -2.34
N LEU A 166 10.79 18.74 -1.64
CA LEU A 166 11.33 17.46 -1.18
C LEU A 166 11.39 16.43 -2.32
N ASP A 167 12.35 16.53 -3.21
CA ASP A 167 12.51 15.64 -4.36
C ASP A 167 12.96 14.21 -3.99
N ASN A 168 13.27 13.97 -2.74
CA ASN A 168 13.51 12.65 -2.15
C ASN A 168 12.23 12.02 -1.55
N LEU A 169 11.06 12.66 -1.64
CA LEU A 169 9.77 12.13 -1.19
C LEU A 169 8.91 11.70 -2.38
N CYS A 170 8.39 10.47 -2.32
CA CYS A 170 7.40 9.94 -3.25
C CYS A 170 6.17 9.47 -2.47
N ALA A 171 5.04 10.14 -2.65
CA ALA A 171 3.74 9.70 -2.12
C ALA A 171 3.00 8.87 -3.17
N ILE A 172 2.29 7.84 -2.74
CA ILE A 172 1.42 7.02 -3.58
C ILE A 172 0.00 7.13 -3.03
N ILE A 173 -0.97 7.53 -3.86
CA ILE A 173 -2.38 7.46 -3.55
C ILE A 173 -2.94 6.14 -4.06
N ASP A 174 -3.44 5.29 -3.17
CA ASP A 174 -4.23 4.10 -3.51
C ASP A 174 -5.66 4.56 -3.82
N GLU A 175 -5.89 4.94 -5.10
CA GLU A 175 -7.19 5.43 -5.57
C GLU A 175 -8.08 4.24 -5.96
N ASN A 176 -8.81 3.70 -4.97
CA ASN A 176 -9.72 2.55 -5.16
C ASN A 176 -11.21 2.96 -5.15
N GLY A 177 -11.53 4.22 -4.86
CA GLY A 177 -12.88 4.79 -4.87
C GLY A 177 -13.78 4.37 -3.71
N LEU A 178 -13.24 3.64 -2.70
CA LEU A 178 -14.02 3.09 -1.61
C LEU A 178 -13.39 3.32 -0.24
N GLN A 179 -14.21 3.71 0.71
CA GLN A 179 -13.88 3.77 2.13
C GLN A 179 -14.84 2.89 2.94
N ILE A 180 -14.80 3.00 4.29
CA ILE A 180 -15.58 2.16 5.20
C ILE A 180 -17.09 2.32 4.97
N ASP A 181 -17.55 3.54 4.70
CA ASP A 181 -18.97 3.91 4.62
C ASP A 181 -19.53 3.87 3.18
N GLY A 182 -18.70 3.55 2.17
CA GLY A 182 -19.13 3.48 0.79
C GLY A 182 -18.13 4.05 -0.21
N ARG A 183 -18.64 4.69 -1.26
CA ARG A 183 -17.81 5.37 -2.25
C ARG A 183 -17.24 6.66 -1.66
N THR A 184 -15.97 6.94 -1.93
CA THR A 184 -15.35 8.18 -1.45
C THR A 184 -16.07 9.42 -1.98
N GLU A 185 -16.56 9.39 -3.22
CA GLU A 185 -17.31 10.49 -3.82
C GLU A 185 -18.65 10.78 -3.13
N ASP A 186 -19.28 9.78 -2.50
CA ASP A 186 -20.55 9.91 -1.79
C ASP A 186 -20.37 10.42 -0.35
N VAL A 187 -19.14 10.32 0.19
CA VAL A 187 -18.84 10.77 1.57
C VAL A 187 -18.34 12.22 1.58
N ILE A 188 -17.14 12.51 1.05
CA ILE A 188 -16.59 13.87 0.96
C ILE A 188 -16.04 14.18 -0.42
N GLY A 189 -15.64 13.18 -1.22
CA GLY A 189 -15.11 13.36 -2.57
C GLY A 189 -13.73 14.00 -2.63
N PRO A 190 -12.67 13.34 -2.15
CA PRO A 190 -11.32 13.94 -2.10
C PRO A 190 -10.65 14.09 -3.46
N ALA A 191 -11.10 13.38 -4.50
CA ALA A 191 -10.62 13.55 -5.88
C ALA A 191 -11.05 14.93 -6.49
N PRO A 192 -10.45 15.43 -7.58
CA PRO A 192 -9.30 14.82 -8.27
C PRO A 192 -7.98 15.07 -7.53
N PHE A 193 -7.20 14.01 -7.35
CA PHE A 193 -5.91 14.09 -6.62
C PHE A 193 -4.84 14.79 -7.44
N GLU A 194 -4.79 14.53 -8.75
CA GLU A 194 -3.77 15.05 -9.66
C GLU A 194 -3.70 16.58 -9.63
N GLU A 195 -4.85 17.24 -9.72
CA GLU A 195 -4.94 18.69 -9.74
C GLU A 195 -4.54 19.30 -8.40
N LYS A 196 -4.99 18.67 -7.30
CA LYS A 196 -4.71 19.13 -5.95
C LYS A 196 -3.21 19.05 -5.63
N PHE A 197 -2.56 17.91 -5.91
CA PHE A 197 -1.11 17.76 -5.68
C PHE A 197 -0.29 18.68 -6.60
N ARG A 198 -0.69 18.85 -7.88
CA ARG A 198 -0.05 19.85 -8.77
C ARG A 198 -0.15 21.26 -8.22
N ALA A 199 -1.30 21.64 -7.66
CA ALA A 199 -1.49 22.97 -7.06
C ALA A 199 -0.56 23.21 -5.85
N PHE A 200 -0.16 22.16 -5.14
CA PHE A 200 0.86 22.22 -4.07
C PHE A 200 2.30 22.13 -4.59
N GLY A 201 2.53 22.10 -5.90
CA GLY A 201 3.88 22.08 -6.49
C GLY A 201 4.52 20.70 -6.54
N TRP A 202 3.71 19.64 -6.64
CA TRP A 202 4.17 18.28 -6.82
C TRP A 202 4.23 17.88 -8.31
N HIS A 203 5.20 17.06 -8.66
CA HIS A 203 5.15 16.26 -9.89
C HIS A 203 4.12 15.14 -9.70
N VAL A 204 3.24 14.92 -10.69
CA VAL A 204 2.14 13.95 -10.54
C VAL A 204 2.09 13.01 -11.72
N ILE A 205 2.07 11.72 -11.41
CA ILE A 205 2.01 10.61 -12.37
C ILE A 205 0.76 9.79 -12.06
N SER A 206 -0.08 9.50 -13.06
CA SER A 206 -1.24 8.62 -12.89
C SER A 206 -1.00 7.29 -13.58
N VAL A 207 -1.29 6.18 -12.89
CA VAL A 207 -1.04 4.82 -13.40
C VAL A 207 -2.19 3.87 -13.04
N ASP A 208 -2.30 2.78 -13.79
CA ASP A 208 -2.99 1.58 -13.32
C ASP A 208 -2.12 0.92 -12.23
N GLY A 209 -2.65 0.87 -11.00
CA GLY A 209 -1.97 0.29 -9.83
C GLY A 209 -1.80 -1.24 -9.89
N HIS A 210 -2.25 -1.88 -10.97
CA HIS A 210 -2.09 -3.32 -11.24
C HIS A 210 -1.19 -3.60 -12.45
N ASP A 211 -0.71 -2.56 -13.16
CA ASP A 211 0.26 -2.69 -14.24
C ASP A 211 1.70 -2.54 -13.70
N TYR A 212 2.40 -3.65 -13.57
CA TYR A 212 3.78 -3.70 -13.04
C TYR A 212 4.75 -2.86 -13.86
N THR A 213 4.57 -2.81 -15.20
CA THR A 213 5.42 -2.01 -16.07
C THR A 213 5.19 -0.53 -15.86
N ALA A 214 3.93 -0.11 -15.80
CA ALA A 214 3.56 1.28 -15.55
C ALA A 214 3.99 1.73 -14.15
N LEU A 215 3.80 0.90 -13.11
CA LEU A 215 4.27 1.18 -11.75
C LEU A 215 5.78 1.37 -11.69
N LYS A 216 6.55 0.43 -12.30
CA LYS A 216 8.02 0.55 -12.32
C LYS A 216 8.48 1.82 -13.04
N ALA A 217 7.88 2.13 -14.19
CA ALA A 217 8.19 3.34 -14.94
C ALA A 217 7.88 4.61 -14.13
N ALA A 218 6.75 4.65 -13.41
CA ALA A 218 6.38 5.77 -12.56
C ALA A 218 7.37 5.98 -11.39
N PHE A 219 7.81 4.90 -10.75
CA PHE A 219 8.83 4.99 -9.69
C PHE A 219 10.19 5.41 -10.25
N ASP A 220 10.58 4.93 -11.42
CA ASP A 220 11.83 5.35 -12.07
C ASP A 220 11.77 6.83 -12.46
N GLU A 221 10.66 7.29 -13.03
CA GLU A 221 10.44 8.72 -13.31
C GLU A 221 10.54 9.55 -12.03
N ALA A 222 9.89 9.14 -10.92
CA ALA A 222 9.94 9.81 -9.64
C ALA A 222 11.39 9.99 -9.11
N LYS A 223 12.29 9.04 -9.41
CA LYS A 223 13.73 9.16 -9.02
C LYS A 223 14.45 10.24 -9.81
N THR A 224 14.00 10.59 -10.99
CA THR A 224 14.64 11.60 -11.86
C THR A 224 14.16 13.01 -11.59
N VAL A 225 12.99 13.17 -10.99
CA VAL A 225 12.41 14.49 -10.65
C VAL A 225 13.27 15.20 -9.62
N LYS A 226 13.58 16.48 -9.87
CA LYS A 226 14.38 17.32 -8.96
C LYS A 226 13.65 18.60 -8.61
N GLY A 227 13.86 19.05 -7.37
CA GLY A 227 13.30 20.29 -6.86
C GLY A 227 11.81 20.29 -6.57
N MET A 228 11.16 19.13 -6.59
CA MET A 228 9.76 18.97 -6.17
C MET A 228 9.47 17.51 -5.78
N PRO A 229 8.56 17.24 -4.82
CA PRO A 229 8.13 15.89 -4.49
C PRO A 229 7.30 15.27 -5.61
N THR A 230 7.19 13.93 -5.63
CA THR A 230 6.37 13.21 -6.60
C THR A 230 5.18 12.54 -5.93
N CYS A 231 3.99 12.67 -6.54
CA CYS A 231 2.79 11.91 -6.19
C CYS A 231 2.43 10.96 -7.33
N ILE A 232 2.34 9.67 -7.04
CA ILE A 232 1.83 8.66 -7.96
C ILE A 232 0.37 8.39 -7.57
N VAL A 233 -0.58 8.71 -8.44
CA VAL A 233 -1.99 8.38 -8.28
C VAL A 233 -2.21 7.02 -8.95
N ALA A 234 -2.32 5.97 -8.14
CA ALA A 234 -2.44 4.60 -8.60
C ALA A 234 -3.90 4.13 -8.50
N LYS A 235 -4.55 3.95 -9.64
CA LYS A 235 -5.92 3.40 -9.70
C LYS A 235 -5.90 1.93 -9.40
N THR A 236 -6.64 1.52 -8.37
CA THR A 236 -6.65 0.14 -7.91
C THR A 236 -8.07 -0.42 -7.75
N VAL A 237 -8.14 -1.73 -7.51
CA VAL A 237 -9.36 -2.45 -7.17
C VAL A 237 -9.27 -2.90 -5.72
N LYS A 238 -10.08 -2.31 -4.83
CA LYS A 238 -10.18 -2.75 -3.44
C LYS A 238 -10.57 -4.23 -3.39
N GLY A 239 -9.81 -5.05 -2.64
CA GLY A 239 -10.06 -6.49 -2.56
C GLY A 239 -9.54 -7.31 -3.75
N LYS A 240 -8.59 -6.77 -4.53
CA LYS A 240 -8.05 -7.36 -5.77
C LYS A 240 -7.63 -8.82 -5.60
N GLY A 241 -8.12 -9.66 -6.54
CA GLY A 241 -7.79 -11.08 -6.63
C GLY A 241 -8.75 -12.00 -5.86
N VAL A 242 -9.70 -11.45 -5.09
CA VAL A 242 -10.74 -12.24 -4.40
C VAL A 242 -12.12 -11.84 -4.91
N SER A 243 -12.77 -12.74 -5.63
CA SER A 243 -13.96 -12.47 -6.45
C SER A 243 -15.12 -11.80 -5.71
N PHE A 244 -15.35 -12.15 -4.44
CA PHE A 244 -16.43 -11.61 -3.63
C PHE A 244 -16.02 -10.36 -2.83
N MET A 245 -14.73 -9.99 -2.82
CA MET A 245 -14.20 -8.79 -2.14
C MET A 245 -13.98 -7.62 -3.09
N GLU A 246 -13.73 -7.87 -4.38
CA GLU A 246 -13.43 -6.82 -5.36
C GLU A 246 -14.54 -5.78 -5.44
N ASN A 247 -14.16 -4.50 -5.29
CA ASN A 247 -15.06 -3.34 -5.34
C ASN A 247 -16.23 -3.42 -4.33
N GLN A 248 -16.00 -4.03 -3.16
CA GLN A 248 -16.99 -4.15 -2.11
C GLN A 248 -16.53 -3.43 -0.84
N ALA A 249 -17.15 -2.29 -0.49
CA ALA A 249 -16.84 -1.50 0.71
C ALA A 249 -16.96 -2.35 2.01
N GLY A 250 -17.92 -3.29 2.07
CA GLY A 250 -18.13 -4.17 3.22
C GLY A 250 -16.93 -5.04 3.60
N TRP A 251 -15.92 -5.16 2.74
CA TRP A 251 -14.66 -5.87 3.02
C TRP A 251 -13.52 -4.94 3.44
N HIS A 252 -13.84 -3.69 3.79
CA HIS A 252 -12.84 -2.75 4.31
C HIS A 252 -12.18 -3.31 5.58
N GLY A 253 -12.96 -3.63 6.61
CA GLY A 253 -12.48 -4.07 7.93
C GLY A 253 -13.13 -5.37 8.43
N LYS A 254 -13.50 -6.27 7.54
CA LYS A 254 -14.17 -7.54 7.85
C LYS A 254 -13.29 -8.73 7.48
N ALA A 255 -13.04 -9.62 8.44
CA ALA A 255 -12.35 -10.87 8.18
C ALA A 255 -13.28 -11.89 7.48
N PRO A 256 -12.77 -12.71 6.54
CA PRO A 256 -13.53 -13.79 5.95
C PRO A 256 -13.71 -14.94 6.96
N ASN A 257 -14.87 -15.62 6.93
CA ASN A 257 -15.08 -16.87 7.65
C ASN A 257 -14.36 -18.04 6.96
N ALA A 258 -14.41 -19.24 7.52
CA ALA A 258 -13.68 -20.41 7.00
C ALA A 258 -14.05 -20.76 5.55
N GLU A 259 -15.35 -20.72 5.18
CA GLU A 259 -15.81 -20.98 3.81
C GLU A 259 -15.31 -19.89 2.84
N GLN A 260 -15.45 -18.63 3.22
CA GLN A 260 -14.98 -17.48 2.45
C GLN A 260 -13.45 -17.49 2.31
N THR A 261 -12.72 -17.91 3.34
CA THR A 261 -11.26 -18.08 3.29
C THR A 261 -10.87 -19.13 2.26
N ALA A 262 -11.55 -20.28 2.25
CA ALA A 262 -11.28 -21.34 1.26
C ALA A 262 -11.53 -20.84 -0.18
N ILE A 263 -12.61 -20.08 -0.41
CA ILE A 263 -12.91 -19.48 -1.71
C ILE A 263 -11.83 -18.45 -2.09
N ALA A 264 -11.44 -17.55 -1.17
CA ALA A 264 -10.42 -16.53 -1.42
C ALA A 264 -9.07 -17.16 -1.78
N LEU A 265 -8.63 -18.18 -1.04
CA LEU A 265 -7.38 -18.88 -1.32
C LEU A 265 -7.44 -19.61 -2.67
N LYS A 266 -8.59 -20.16 -3.03
CA LYS A 266 -8.79 -20.79 -4.34
C LYS A 266 -8.71 -19.75 -5.47
N ASP A 267 -9.40 -18.62 -5.33
CA ASP A 267 -9.35 -17.52 -6.31
C ASP A 267 -7.90 -17.06 -6.56
N LEU A 268 -7.11 -16.91 -5.48
CA LEU A 268 -5.70 -16.52 -5.57
C LEU A 268 -4.80 -17.60 -6.18
N GLN A 269 -5.14 -18.88 -6.04
CA GLN A 269 -4.37 -19.99 -6.63
C GLN A 269 -4.62 -20.19 -8.11
N GLU A 270 -5.88 -20.09 -8.53
CA GLU A 270 -6.30 -20.32 -9.92
C GLU A 270 -5.97 -19.16 -10.87
N GLY A 271 -5.69 -17.97 -10.33
CA GLY A 271 -5.14 -16.82 -11.05
C GLY A 271 -6.10 -16.16 -12.05
N GLU A 272 -5.52 -15.36 -12.92
CA GLU A 272 -6.19 -14.46 -13.88
C GLU A 272 -7.17 -15.15 -14.85
N GLU A 273 -6.96 -16.44 -15.16
CA GLU A 273 -7.83 -17.21 -16.07
C GLU A 273 -9.26 -17.39 -15.57
N VAL A 274 -9.43 -17.58 -14.26
CA VAL A 274 -10.77 -17.71 -13.65
C VAL A 274 -11.43 -16.35 -13.54
N TRP A 275 -10.66 -15.32 -13.21
CA TRP A 275 -11.14 -13.95 -13.16
C TRP A 275 -11.70 -13.47 -14.50
N GLN A 276 -10.99 -13.71 -15.61
CA GLN A 276 -11.48 -13.43 -16.97
C GLN A 276 -12.76 -14.20 -17.30
N ARG A 277 -12.86 -15.49 -16.94
CA ARG A 277 -14.08 -16.30 -17.17
C ARG A 277 -15.30 -15.77 -16.40
N LEU A 278 -15.12 -15.27 -15.20
CA LEU A 278 -16.21 -14.74 -14.37
C LEU A 278 -16.67 -13.35 -14.81
N HIS A 279 -15.76 -12.50 -15.26
CA HIS A 279 -16.08 -11.14 -15.72
C HIS A 279 -16.72 -11.13 -17.11
N VAL A 280 -16.27 -11.97 -18.04
CA VAL A 280 -16.91 -12.14 -19.37
C VAL A 280 -18.35 -12.63 -19.22
N LYS A 281 -18.64 -13.54 -18.27
CA LYS A 281 -20.02 -13.98 -17.99
C LYS A 281 -20.92 -12.88 -17.41
N ARG A 282 -20.38 -11.88 -16.71
CA ARG A 282 -21.16 -10.73 -16.21
C ARG A 282 -21.45 -9.68 -17.28
N MET A 283 -20.54 -9.48 -18.25
CA MET A 283 -20.78 -8.57 -19.37
C MET A 283 -21.79 -9.08 -20.40
N VAL A 284 -21.93 -10.40 -20.54
CA VAL A 284 -22.88 -11.03 -21.48
C VAL A 284 -24.31 -11.12 -20.89
N LYS A 285 -24.50 -10.83 -19.59
CA LYS A 285 -25.82 -10.86 -18.92
C LYS A 285 -26.41 -9.47 -18.64
N LYS A 286 -25.82 -8.41 -19.17
CA LYS A 286 -26.38 -7.06 -19.25
C LYS A 286 -26.74 -6.73 -20.70
#